data_5619da42ad7dbdb1860dbb4ed34565c0
#
_entry.id   5619da42ad7dbdb1860dbb4ed34565c0
#
_cell.length_a   1.000
_cell.length_b   1.000
_cell.length_c   1.000
_cell.angle_alpha   90.00
_cell.angle_beta   90.00
_cell.angle_gamma   90.00
#
_symmetry.space_group_name_H-M   'P 1'
#
loop_
_entity.id
_entity.type
_entity.pdbx_description
1 polymer ?
#
loop_
_entity_poly.entity_id
_entity_poly.type
_entity_poly.pdbx_seq_one_letter_code
_entity_poly.pdbx_strand_id
1 'polypeptide(L)'
;DWIDVVGADEEDDEALRQRCYLAWEELAQGGTAAAYISWALSVTGVTSAFVDDDLPRGEGTLDLYIMGEAGPPDGALIDAVQAVVDGNRPITADALVRAPDAAIVPIHLRVTPRAGYDVSALDTEIRRRLSVLFGDIDDASLGITALGVGKDVVVARLVALVMAIPGVYSVTVL
;
A
#
# COMPACT_ATOMS: atom_id res chain seq x y z
N ASP A 1 39.68 -17.32 5.61
CA ASP A 1 38.37 -17.58 6.24
C ASP A 1 37.35 -17.77 5.12
N TRP A 2 36.70 -18.94 5.10
CA TRP A 2 35.71 -19.30 4.07
C TRP A 2 34.29 -18.96 4.50
N ILE A 3 34.08 -18.40 5.71
CA ILE A 3 32.82 -17.88 6.20
C ILE A 3 32.94 -16.37 6.32
N ASP A 4 32.40 -15.68 5.31
CA ASP A 4 32.45 -14.21 5.20
C ASP A 4 31.16 -13.54 5.67
N VAL A 5 30.14 -14.33 6.06
CA VAL A 5 28.84 -13.84 6.51
C VAL A 5 28.53 -14.43 7.87
N VAL A 6 28.30 -13.56 8.85
CA VAL A 6 27.80 -13.96 10.17
C VAL A 6 26.36 -14.48 9.96
N GLY A 7 26.09 -15.71 10.37
CA GLY A 7 24.73 -16.28 10.32
C GLY A 7 23.77 -15.47 11.19
N ALA A 8 22.50 -15.44 10.80
CA ALA A 8 21.42 -14.95 11.63
C ALA A 8 20.99 -16.01 12.65
N ASP A 9 20.30 -15.60 13.71
CA ASP A 9 19.67 -16.50 14.65
C ASP A 9 18.65 -17.41 13.94
N GLU A 10 18.32 -18.55 14.56
CA GLU A 10 17.36 -19.52 14.04
C GLU A 10 16.00 -18.86 13.79
N GLU A 11 15.50 -18.98 12.57
CA GLU A 11 14.19 -18.47 12.17
C GLU A 11 13.09 -19.32 12.80
N ASP A 12 12.06 -18.68 13.33
CA ASP A 12 10.91 -19.39 13.88
C ASP A 12 10.07 -20.06 12.76
N ASP A 13 9.42 -21.17 13.09
CA ASP A 13 8.68 -22.03 12.16
C ASP A 13 7.59 -21.28 11.38
N GLU A 14 6.95 -20.29 11.99
CA GLU A 14 5.90 -19.51 11.31
C GLU A 14 6.48 -18.51 10.32
N ALA A 15 7.60 -17.85 10.68
CA ALA A 15 8.32 -16.98 9.78
C ALA A 15 8.88 -17.77 8.57
N LEU A 16 9.44 -18.97 8.83
CA LEU A 16 9.88 -19.89 7.77
C LEU A 16 8.71 -20.29 6.85
N ARG A 17 7.56 -20.62 7.42
CA ARG A 17 6.36 -21.00 6.65
C ARG A 17 5.89 -19.84 5.77
N GLN A 18 5.82 -18.62 6.31
CA GLN A 18 5.46 -17.43 5.55
C GLN A 18 6.47 -17.15 4.43
N ARG A 19 7.77 -17.24 4.72
CA ARG A 19 8.80 -17.09 3.71
C ARG A 19 8.71 -18.14 2.60
N CYS A 20 8.38 -19.37 2.94
CA CYS A 20 8.14 -20.43 1.94
C CYS A 20 6.90 -20.11 1.08
N TYR A 21 5.81 -19.60 1.65
CA TYR A 21 4.64 -19.18 0.87
C TYR A 21 4.98 -18.04 -0.09
N LEU A 22 5.68 -17.00 0.40
CA LEU A 22 6.12 -15.89 -0.44
C LEU A 22 7.06 -16.34 -1.55
N ALA A 23 8.00 -17.26 -1.25
CA ALA A 23 8.88 -17.83 -2.27
C ALA A 23 8.13 -18.60 -3.35
N TRP A 24 6.99 -19.27 -3.01
CA TRP A 24 6.13 -19.91 -4.03
C TRP A 24 5.43 -18.86 -4.91
N GLU A 25 5.01 -17.74 -4.34
CA GLU A 25 4.42 -16.62 -5.09
C GLU A 25 5.46 -15.96 -6.01
N GLU A 26 6.71 -15.82 -5.56
CA GLU A 26 7.84 -15.33 -6.35
C GLU A 26 8.24 -16.29 -7.47
N LEU A 27 8.14 -17.61 -7.25
CA LEU A 27 8.35 -18.63 -8.27
C LEU A 27 7.21 -18.70 -9.31
N ALA A 28 6.09 -18.03 -9.07
CA ALA A 28 5.03 -17.86 -10.05
C ALA A 28 5.52 -16.97 -11.22
N GLN A 29 6.42 -17.49 -12.03
CA GLN A 29 6.84 -16.91 -13.32
C GLN A 29 5.70 -16.90 -14.35
N GLY A 30 4.48 -16.71 -13.88
CA GLY A 30 3.31 -17.02 -14.67
C GLY A 30 2.26 -15.93 -14.73
N GLY A 31 2.61 -14.66 -14.92
CA GLY A 31 1.62 -13.63 -15.30
C GLY A 31 0.46 -13.43 -14.32
N THR A 32 0.65 -13.76 -13.03
CA THR A 32 -0.34 -13.49 -11.98
C THR A 32 -0.22 -12.04 -11.51
N ALA A 33 -1.31 -11.43 -11.04
CA ALA A 33 -1.28 -10.09 -10.47
C ALA A 33 -0.22 -9.97 -9.34
N ALA A 34 -0.09 -11.00 -8.50
CA ALA A 34 0.92 -11.04 -7.44
C ALA A 34 2.37 -10.98 -7.98
N ALA A 35 2.66 -11.65 -9.09
CA ALA A 35 3.98 -11.61 -9.71
C ALA A 35 4.31 -10.19 -10.20
N TYR A 36 3.38 -9.52 -10.88
CA TYR A 36 3.58 -8.14 -11.34
C TYR A 36 3.81 -7.17 -10.18
N ILE A 37 3.04 -7.31 -9.09
CA ILE A 37 3.23 -6.52 -7.86
C ILE A 37 4.61 -6.78 -7.26
N SER A 38 5.05 -8.04 -7.17
CA SER A 38 6.36 -8.41 -6.65
C SER A 38 7.49 -7.81 -7.49
N TRP A 39 7.39 -7.88 -8.82
CA TRP A 39 8.38 -7.28 -9.72
C TRP A 39 8.45 -5.76 -9.56
N ALA A 40 7.29 -5.08 -9.42
CA ALA A 40 7.27 -3.65 -9.17
C ALA A 40 7.93 -3.28 -7.83
N LEU A 41 7.59 -4.01 -6.76
CA LEU A 41 8.15 -3.78 -5.43
C LEU A 41 9.64 -4.12 -5.31
N SER A 42 10.20 -4.90 -6.24
CA SER A 42 11.64 -5.17 -6.30
C SER A 42 12.46 -3.97 -6.76
N VAL A 43 11.82 -2.97 -7.39
CA VAL A 43 12.49 -1.76 -7.84
C VAL A 43 12.58 -0.75 -6.70
N THR A 44 13.80 -0.32 -6.39
CA THR A 44 14.04 0.68 -5.34
C THR A 44 13.27 1.97 -5.60
N GLY A 45 12.55 2.46 -4.60
CA GLY A 45 11.74 3.67 -4.70
C GLY A 45 10.24 3.39 -4.90
N VAL A 46 9.83 2.15 -5.17
CA VAL A 46 8.41 1.75 -5.20
C VAL A 46 7.95 1.33 -3.80
N THR A 47 6.89 1.95 -3.31
CA THR A 47 6.31 1.68 -1.98
C THR A 47 5.03 0.86 -2.04
N SER A 48 4.25 1.01 -3.12
CA SER A 48 3.06 0.19 -3.35
C SER A 48 2.79 0.01 -4.83
N ALA A 49 2.11 -1.08 -5.17
CA ALA A 49 1.71 -1.40 -6.52
C ALA A 49 0.31 -2.04 -6.54
N PHE A 50 -0.42 -1.80 -7.62
CA PHE A 50 -1.74 -2.37 -7.88
C PHE A 50 -1.84 -2.76 -9.35
N VAL A 51 -2.38 -3.94 -9.62
CA VAL A 51 -2.64 -4.44 -10.98
C VAL A 51 -4.11 -4.31 -11.29
N ASP A 52 -4.43 -3.67 -12.39
CA ASP A 52 -5.74 -3.69 -13.04
C ASP A 52 -5.68 -4.73 -14.16
N ASP A 53 -6.29 -5.88 -13.94
CA ASP A 53 -6.37 -7.01 -14.85
C ASP A 53 -7.74 -7.15 -15.53
N ASP A 54 -8.62 -6.17 -15.36
CA ASP A 54 -9.94 -6.09 -16.01
C ASP A 54 -9.86 -5.64 -17.48
N LEU A 55 -8.78 -6.00 -18.17
CA LEU A 55 -8.56 -5.71 -19.60
C LEU A 55 -8.66 -4.22 -19.97
N PRO A 56 -7.95 -3.32 -19.27
CA PRO A 56 -8.16 -1.87 -19.34
C PRO A 56 -7.99 -1.28 -20.75
N ARG A 57 -7.24 -1.96 -21.62
CA ARG A 57 -6.97 -1.53 -23.00
C ARG A 57 -7.42 -2.56 -24.04
N GLY A 58 -8.10 -3.65 -23.62
CA GLY A 58 -8.56 -4.75 -24.46
C GLY A 58 -7.96 -6.11 -24.05
N GLU A 59 -8.27 -7.16 -24.80
CA GLU A 59 -7.82 -8.53 -24.49
C GLU A 59 -6.29 -8.64 -24.37
N GLY A 60 -5.83 -9.34 -23.34
CA GLY A 60 -4.40 -9.57 -23.08
C GLY A 60 -3.66 -8.38 -22.45
N THR A 61 -4.38 -7.30 -22.11
CA THR A 61 -3.78 -6.13 -21.47
C THR A 61 -3.97 -6.11 -19.97
N LEU A 62 -3.02 -5.50 -19.27
CA LEU A 62 -3.12 -5.14 -17.86
C LEU A 62 -2.39 -3.81 -17.62
N ASP A 63 -2.86 -3.05 -16.65
CA ASP A 63 -2.20 -1.83 -16.21
C ASP A 63 -1.67 -2.01 -14.79
N LEU A 64 -0.40 -1.65 -14.58
CA LEU A 64 0.27 -1.72 -13.29
C LEU A 64 0.47 -0.32 -12.74
N TYR A 65 -0.28 0.03 -11.72
CA TYR A 65 -0.17 1.31 -11.04
C TYR A 65 0.83 1.22 -9.90
N ILE A 66 1.79 2.14 -9.84
CA ILE A 66 2.84 2.17 -8.83
C ILE A 66 2.85 3.50 -8.08
N MET A 67 3.29 3.48 -6.83
CA MET A 67 3.52 4.66 -6.00
C MET A 67 4.96 4.67 -5.53
N GLY A 68 5.57 5.84 -5.56
CA GLY A 68 6.92 6.06 -5.04
C GLY A 68 6.93 6.55 -3.59
N GLU A 69 8.12 6.63 -2.97
CA GLU A 69 8.30 7.13 -1.61
C GLU A 69 7.88 8.62 -1.45
N ALA A 70 8.06 9.41 -2.48
CA ALA A 70 7.69 10.83 -2.49
C ALA A 70 6.26 11.09 -3.00
N GLY A 71 5.45 10.04 -3.20
CA GLY A 71 4.11 10.14 -3.77
C GLY A 71 4.04 9.58 -5.20
N PRO A 72 3.30 10.20 -6.14
CA PRO A 72 3.20 9.73 -7.52
C PRO A 72 4.58 9.55 -8.16
N PRO A 73 4.84 8.44 -8.91
CA PRO A 73 6.13 8.15 -9.49
C PRO A 73 6.49 9.18 -10.58
N ASP A 74 7.76 9.47 -10.72
CA ASP A 74 8.28 10.19 -11.87
C ASP A 74 8.46 9.25 -13.08
N GLY A 75 8.78 9.84 -14.25
CA GLY A 75 8.99 9.07 -15.48
C GLY A 75 10.13 8.06 -15.37
N ALA A 76 11.20 8.39 -14.65
CA ALA A 76 12.35 7.50 -14.49
C ALA A 76 12.02 6.26 -13.68
N LEU A 77 11.21 6.39 -12.63
CA LEU A 77 10.74 5.25 -11.83
C LEU A 77 9.78 4.37 -12.63
N ILE A 78 8.87 4.97 -13.41
CA ILE A 78 7.97 4.25 -14.32
C ILE A 78 8.77 3.42 -15.32
N ASP A 79 9.75 4.03 -16.00
CA ASP A 79 10.59 3.36 -16.98
C ASP A 79 11.41 2.22 -16.37
N ALA A 80 11.93 2.40 -15.15
CA ALA A 80 12.67 1.36 -14.43
C ALA A 80 11.78 0.14 -14.12
N VAL A 81 10.57 0.39 -13.63
CA VAL A 81 9.60 -0.69 -13.35
C VAL A 81 9.14 -1.36 -14.65
N GLN A 82 8.86 -0.57 -15.71
CA GLN A 82 8.47 -1.11 -17.01
C GLN A 82 9.55 -2.06 -17.57
N ALA A 83 10.83 -1.70 -17.46
CA ALA A 83 11.92 -2.55 -17.92
C ALA A 83 11.98 -3.90 -17.16
N VAL A 84 11.73 -3.90 -15.85
CA VAL A 84 11.65 -5.13 -15.06
C VAL A 84 10.44 -5.97 -15.47
N VAL A 85 9.28 -5.35 -15.66
CA VAL A 85 8.06 -6.02 -16.10
C VAL A 85 8.24 -6.63 -17.50
N ASP A 86 8.79 -5.88 -18.44
CA ASP A 86 9.02 -6.36 -19.82
C ASP A 86 10.00 -7.53 -19.89
N GLY A 87 10.97 -7.59 -18.96
CA GLY A 87 11.91 -8.69 -18.85
C GLY A 87 11.31 -9.99 -18.28
N ASN A 88 10.20 -9.90 -17.55
CA ASN A 88 9.64 -11.02 -16.81
C ASN A 88 8.24 -11.44 -17.28
N ARG A 89 7.47 -10.55 -17.93
CA ARG A 89 6.10 -10.82 -18.38
C ARG A 89 6.02 -11.91 -19.44
N PRO A 90 4.93 -12.67 -19.50
CA PRO A 90 4.63 -13.54 -20.62
C PRO A 90 4.57 -12.77 -21.95
N ILE A 91 5.04 -13.39 -23.02
CA ILE A 91 5.07 -12.78 -24.37
C ILE A 91 3.67 -12.35 -24.88
N THR A 92 2.61 -12.97 -24.35
CA THR A 92 1.23 -12.72 -24.72
C THR A 92 0.58 -11.60 -23.89
N ALA A 93 1.22 -11.16 -22.81
CA ALA A 93 0.69 -10.11 -21.94
C ALA A 93 1.20 -8.74 -22.36
N ASP A 94 0.29 -7.78 -22.56
CA ASP A 94 0.62 -6.37 -22.76
C ASP A 94 0.43 -5.62 -21.42
N ALA A 95 1.54 -5.47 -20.69
CA ALA A 95 1.59 -4.83 -19.39
C ALA A 95 2.11 -3.40 -19.51
N LEU A 96 1.36 -2.43 -18.98
CA LEU A 96 1.73 -1.02 -18.99
C LEU A 96 1.84 -0.49 -17.57
N VAL A 97 3.01 0.06 -17.23
CA VAL A 97 3.24 0.71 -15.93
C VAL A 97 2.79 2.16 -15.97
N ARG A 98 2.04 2.58 -14.97
CA ARG A 98 1.44 3.92 -14.88
C ARG A 98 1.53 4.53 -13.49
N ALA A 99 1.49 5.86 -13.44
CA ALA A 99 1.15 6.58 -12.22
C ALA A 99 -0.36 6.44 -11.94
N PRO A 100 -0.80 6.29 -10.70
CA PRO A 100 -2.20 6.34 -10.36
C PRO A 100 -2.74 7.77 -10.46
N ASP A 101 -4.00 7.88 -10.85
CA ASP A 101 -4.72 9.15 -10.77
C ASP A 101 -5.10 9.46 -9.31
N ALA A 102 -4.91 10.70 -8.90
CA ALA A 102 -5.28 11.14 -7.56
C ALA A 102 -6.81 11.22 -7.43
N ALA A 103 -7.40 10.37 -6.58
CA ALA A 103 -8.80 10.43 -6.25
C ALA A 103 -9.01 11.26 -4.97
N ILE A 104 -9.73 12.39 -5.07
CA ILE A 104 -10.12 13.17 -3.90
C ILE A 104 -11.34 12.53 -3.25
N VAL A 105 -11.18 12.02 -2.03
CA VAL A 105 -12.27 11.44 -1.24
C VAL A 105 -12.72 12.45 -0.19
N PRO A 106 -13.87 13.13 -0.35
CA PRO A 106 -14.40 14.02 0.67
C PRO A 106 -14.91 13.20 1.86
N ILE A 107 -14.38 13.47 3.05
CA ILE A 107 -14.78 12.78 4.27
C ILE A 107 -15.46 13.77 5.20
N HIS A 108 -16.73 13.51 5.51
CA HIS A 108 -17.51 14.30 6.45
C HIS A 108 -17.80 13.46 7.69
N LEU A 109 -17.19 13.84 8.82
CA LEU A 109 -17.37 13.15 10.09
C LEU A 109 -18.01 14.10 11.11
N ARG A 110 -19.01 13.60 11.82
CA ARG A 110 -19.51 14.22 13.04
C ARG A 110 -18.95 13.46 14.23
N VAL A 111 -18.13 14.13 15.03
CA VAL A 111 -17.50 13.53 16.23
C VAL A 111 -18.07 14.19 17.46
N THR A 112 -18.49 13.38 18.44
CA THR A 112 -18.91 13.85 19.75
C THR A 112 -17.78 13.61 20.74
N PRO A 113 -17.23 14.65 21.38
CA PRO A 113 -16.18 14.48 22.38
C PRO A 113 -16.77 14.01 23.72
N ARG A 114 -15.95 13.37 24.54
CA ARG A 114 -16.25 13.13 25.96
C ARG A 114 -16.04 14.42 26.77
N ALA A 115 -16.79 14.56 27.87
CA ALA A 115 -16.62 15.69 28.78
C ALA A 115 -15.17 15.77 29.31
N GLY A 116 -14.62 17.00 29.31
CA GLY A 116 -13.27 17.26 29.81
C GLY A 116 -12.14 17.14 28.79
N TYR A 117 -12.44 16.79 27.52
CA TYR A 117 -11.45 16.79 26.46
C TYR A 117 -11.50 18.07 25.61
N ASP A 118 -10.31 18.52 25.19
CA ASP A 118 -10.20 19.67 24.30
C ASP A 118 -10.56 19.30 22.87
N VAL A 119 -11.56 19.97 22.31
CA VAL A 119 -12.06 19.74 20.96
C VAL A 119 -11.01 20.03 19.90
N SER A 120 -10.18 21.06 20.10
CA SER A 120 -9.14 21.46 19.14
C SER A 120 -8.03 20.40 19.06
N ALA A 121 -7.63 19.86 20.22
CA ALA A 121 -6.65 18.77 20.27
C ALA A 121 -7.19 17.49 19.61
N LEU A 122 -8.47 17.18 19.82
CA LEU A 122 -9.12 16.03 19.16
C LEU A 122 -9.21 16.21 17.64
N ASP A 123 -9.57 17.39 17.14
CA ASP A 123 -9.60 17.65 15.69
C ASP A 123 -8.22 17.47 15.07
N THR A 124 -7.18 17.99 15.70
CA THR A 124 -5.79 17.84 15.24
C THR A 124 -5.37 16.37 15.17
N GLU A 125 -5.67 15.59 16.21
CA GLU A 125 -5.32 14.16 16.25
C GLU A 125 -6.12 13.34 15.23
N ILE A 126 -7.40 13.65 15.02
CA ILE A 126 -8.23 13.01 13.99
C ILE A 126 -7.63 13.26 12.61
N ARG A 127 -7.31 14.52 12.29
CA ARG A 127 -6.69 14.86 11.00
C ARG A 127 -5.36 14.16 10.81
N ARG A 128 -4.50 14.15 11.82
CA ARG A 128 -3.21 13.46 11.79
C ARG A 128 -3.37 11.97 11.46
N ARG A 129 -4.30 11.27 12.13
CA ARG A 129 -4.55 9.85 11.87
C ARG A 129 -5.12 9.58 10.48
N LEU A 130 -6.00 10.44 10.01
CA LEU A 130 -6.53 10.35 8.64
C LEU A 130 -5.42 10.59 7.60
N SER A 131 -4.56 11.60 7.80
CA SER A 131 -3.42 11.85 6.91
C SER A 131 -2.45 10.67 6.86
N VAL A 132 -2.21 9.97 7.98
CA VAL A 132 -1.41 8.74 7.97
C VAL A 132 -2.14 7.61 7.23
N LEU A 133 -3.44 7.46 7.43
CA LEU A 133 -4.22 6.44 6.72
C LEU A 133 -4.20 6.63 5.20
N PHE A 134 -4.25 7.88 4.73
CA PHE A 134 -4.21 8.21 3.29
C PHE A 134 -2.79 8.34 2.73
N GLY A 135 -1.76 8.18 3.58
CA GLY A 135 -0.37 8.21 3.15
C GLY A 135 0.21 9.61 2.93
N ASP A 136 -0.50 10.66 3.38
CA ASP A 136 0.00 12.05 3.31
C ASP A 136 1.15 12.29 4.29
N ILE A 137 1.18 11.55 5.39
CA ILE A 137 2.17 11.63 6.46
C ILE A 137 2.58 10.22 6.85
N ASP A 138 3.87 9.99 7.01
CA ASP A 138 4.39 8.74 7.61
C ASP A 138 4.58 8.95 9.11
N ASP A 139 3.86 8.18 9.92
CA ASP A 139 3.96 8.20 11.38
C ASP A 139 3.82 6.79 11.96
N ALA A 140 4.94 6.10 11.99
CA ALA A 140 5.02 4.73 12.52
C ALA A 140 4.57 4.61 13.98
N SER A 141 4.60 5.71 14.77
CA SER A 141 4.20 5.69 16.19
C SER A 141 2.71 5.40 16.39
N LEU A 142 1.89 5.65 15.38
CA LEU A 142 0.45 5.39 15.43
C LEU A 142 0.06 3.95 15.11
N GLY A 143 0.96 3.14 14.54
CA GLY A 143 0.67 1.76 14.12
C GLY A 143 -0.44 1.68 13.06
N ILE A 144 -0.64 2.73 12.29
CA ILE A 144 -1.64 2.81 11.22
C ILE A 144 -0.96 2.44 9.91
N THR A 145 -1.45 1.39 9.26
CA THR A 145 -1.01 1.04 7.90
C THR A 145 -1.73 1.94 6.90
N ALA A 146 -0.99 2.67 6.08
CA ALA A 146 -1.55 3.49 5.01
C ALA A 146 -2.35 2.66 4.00
N LEU A 147 -3.31 3.30 3.35
CA LEU A 147 -4.01 2.71 2.21
C LEU A 147 -3.06 2.71 1.00
N GLY A 148 -2.85 1.51 0.43
CA GLY A 148 -2.11 1.39 -0.83
C GLY A 148 -2.97 1.78 -2.03
N VAL A 149 -2.33 1.88 -3.19
CA VAL A 149 -2.99 2.14 -4.48
C VAL A 149 -4.06 1.07 -4.76
N GLY A 150 -5.21 1.49 -5.29
CA GLY A 150 -6.33 0.61 -5.65
C GLY A 150 -7.08 -0.01 -4.46
N LYS A 151 -6.87 0.49 -3.24
CA LYS A 151 -7.57 0.00 -2.05
C LYS A 151 -8.80 0.83 -1.73
N ASP A 152 -9.89 0.15 -1.39
CA ASP A 152 -11.14 0.78 -1.00
C ASP A 152 -11.04 1.51 0.35
N VAL A 153 -11.70 2.66 0.42
CA VAL A 153 -11.90 3.40 1.67
C VAL A 153 -13.10 2.81 2.41
N VAL A 154 -12.83 1.92 3.35
CA VAL A 154 -13.89 1.27 4.12
C VAL A 154 -14.35 2.17 5.27
N VAL A 155 -15.62 2.56 5.28
CA VAL A 155 -16.22 3.43 6.31
C VAL A 155 -16.00 2.88 7.73
N ALA A 156 -16.15 1.58 7.92
CA ALA A 156 -15.92 0.96 9.24
C ALA A 156 -14.48 1.16 9.73
N ARG A 157 -13.49 1.15 8.83
CA ARG A 157 -12.08 1.40 9.16
C ARG A 157 -11.88 2.86 9.60
N LEU A 158 -12.52 3.82 8.93
CA LEU A 158 -12.48 5.24 9.31
C LEU A 158 -13.07 5.44 10.71
N VAL A 159 -14.26 4.87 10.96
CA VAL A 159 -14.92 4.95 12.25
C VAL A 159 -14.06 4.32 13.35
N ALA A 160 -13.52 3.12 13.12
CA ALA A 160 -12.66 2.44 14.09
C ALA A 160 -11.41 3.26 14.43
N LEU A 161 -10.77 3.86 13.41
CA LEU A 161 -9.58 4.69 13.56
C LEU A 161 -9.84 5.91 14.45
N VAL A 162 -10.96 6.59 14.24
CA VAL A 162 -11.33 7.78 15.02
C VAL A 162 -11.83 7.40 16.41
N MET A 163 -12.59 6.32 16.54
CA MET A 163 -13.05 5.80 17.85
C MET A 163 -11.92 5.33 18.76
N ALA A 164 -10.76 4.95 18.20
CA ALA A 164 -9.58 4.58 18.96
C ALA A 164 -8.88 5.78 19.64
N ILE A 165 -9.30 7.02 19.36
CA ILE A 165 -8.74 8.21 19.99
C ILE A 165 -9.34 8.39 21.39
N PRO A 166 -8.51 8.47 22.45
CA PRO A 166 -8.99 8.80 23.77
C PRO A 166 -9.72 10.14 23.75
N GLY A 167 -10.93 10.18 24.31
CA GLY A 167 -11.73 11.41 24.31
C GLY A 167 -12.83 11.49 23.26
N VAL A 168 -12.86 10.58 22.30
CA VAL A 168 -13.99 10.43 21.37
C VAL A 168 -15.09 9.58 22.03
N TYR A 169 -16.32 10.09 22.04
CA TYR A 169 -17.50 9.38 22.53
C TYR A 169 -18.23 8.66 21.39
N SER A 170 -18.47 9.34 20.28
CA SER A 170 -19.12 8.76 19.11
C SER A 170 -18.67 9.40 17.81
N VAL A 171 -18.74 8.65 16.72
CA VAL A 171 -18.43 9.08 15.37
C VAL A 171 -19.58 8.67 14.45
N THR A 172 -20.00 9.62 13.60
CA THR A 172 -20.99 9.38 12.54
C THR A 172 -20.40 9.89 11.23
N VAL A 173 -20.43 9.06 10.19
CA VAL A 173 -20.08 9.46 8.82
C VAL A 173 -21.34 10.05 8.17
N LEU A 174 -21.21 11.21 7.53
CA LEU A 174 -22.30 11.98 6.95
C LEU A 174 -22.37 11.79 5.42
#